data_b9a75444d12adeefd1620f31df43db0b
#
_entry.id   b9a75444d12adeefd1620f31df43db0b
#
_cell.length_a   1.000
_cell.length_b   1.000
_cell.length_c   1.000
_cell.angle_alpha   90.00
_cell.angle_beta   90.00
_cell.angle_gamma   90.00
#
_symmetry.space_group_name_H-M   'P 1'
#
loop_
_entity.id
_entity.type
_entity.pdbx_description
1 polymer ?
#
loop_
_entity_poly.entity_id
_entity_poly.type
_entity_poly.pdbx_seq_one_letter_code
_entity_poly.pdbx_strand_id
1 'polypeptide(L)'
;LCTTILRKEWGFDGIVMTDWWAKSNYEGHQAEAPVKAPMVAAQNDIYMVVSDAKANPENDDVEEMLHAGKITLGELQRNAANILGFLLKSPSILILADRICEEELEAMNTKEEDDVDAGSLVSIESDSVTQKIVIDGALLHPAKGKADVIAVTNEFMGDFTMKFTLKSDLGELAQLPVSVFLDNIHKMTVSVQGTNGKWVEESRILNMGFGHNHYIKFYYGADNLEIKEIVLIPNR
;
A
#
# COMPACT_ATOMS: atom_id res chain seq x y z
N LEU A 1 8.22 -20.44 6.95
CA LEU A 1 7.52 -19.19 7.18
C LEU A 1 6.11 -19.24 6.61
N CYS A 2 5.96 -19.39 5.25
CA CYS A 2 4.65 -19.35 4.59
C CYS A 2 3.67 -20.42 5.10
N THR A 3 4.10 -21.67 5.21
CA THR A 3 3.24 -22.76 5.67
C THR A 3 2.85 -22.65 7.14
N THR A 4 3.84 -22.48 8.02
CA THR A 4 3.60 -22.57 9.47
C THR A 4 3.00 -21.30 10.03
N ILE A 5 3.67 -20.15 9.81
CA ILE A 5 3.24 -18.90 10.42
C ILE A 5 2.07 -18.30 9.63
N LEU A 6 2.29 -17.99 8.33
CA LEU A 6 1.31 -17.27 7.55
C LEU A 6 -0.01 -18.05 7.40
N ARG A 7 0.06 -19.34 6.98
CA ARG A 7 -1.15 -20.10 6.69
C ARG A 7 -1.76 -20.80 7.90
N LYS A 8 -0.93 -21.46 8.74
CA LYS A 8 -1.48 -22.23 9.88
C LYS A 8 -1.79 -21.37 11.10
N GLU A 9 -0.90 -20.44 11.48
CA GLU A 9 -1.09 -19.61 12.66
C GLU A 9 -1.98 -18.41 12.38
N TRP A 10 -1.78 -17.71 11.25
CA TRP A 10 -2.53 -16.52 10.89
C TRP A 10 -3.77 -16.79 10.03
N GLY A 11 -3.94 -18.00 9.52
CA GLY A 11 -5.12 -18.40 8.75
C GLY A 11 -5.20 -17.79 7.36
N PHE A 12 -4.08 -17.34 6.78
CA PHE A 12 -4.06 -16.74 5.44
C PHE A 12 -4.41 -17.78 4.37
N ASP A 13 -5.43 -17.52 3.56
CA ASP A 13 -5.97 -18.41 2.53
C ASP A 13 -5.83 -17.86 1.10
N GLY A 14 -5.11 -16.74 0.92
CA GLY A 14 -4.83 -16.16 -0.38
C GLY A 14 -3.62 -16.77 -1.09
N ILE A 15 -3.18 -16.12 -2.18
CA ILE A 15 -1.97 -16.49 -2.93
C ILE A 15 -0.73 -15.89 -2.26
N VAL A 16 0.35 -16.66 -2.22
CA VAL A 16 1.69 -16.16 -1.90
C VAL A 16 2.49 -16.11 -3.19
N MET A 17 2.98 -14.94 -3.54
CA MET A 17 3.79 -14.68 -4.73
C MET A 17 5.19 -14.20 -4.32
N THR A 18 6.21 -14.61 -5.06
CA THR A 18 7.58 -14.10 -4.84
C THR A 18 7.68 -12.65 -5.30
N ASP A 19 8.71 -11.95 -4.86
CA ASP A 19 9.21 -10.75 -5.53
C ASP A 19 10.00 -11.13 -6.79
N TRP A 20 10.36 -10.15 -7.65
CA TRP A 20 11.24 -10.35 -8.80
C TRP A 20 12.59 -10.90 -8.35
N TRP A 21 13.11 -11.86 -9.10
CA TRP A 21 14.42 -12.47 -8.86
C TRP A 21 14.58 -13.05 -7.45
N ALA A 22 13.47 -13.35 -6.77
CA ALA A 22 13.53 -13.98 -5.47
C ALA A 22 14.27 -15.32 -5.56
N LYS A 23 15.20 -15.50 -4.65
CA LYS A 23 16.00 -16.71 -4.54
C LYS A 23 15.46 -17.60 -3.44
N SER A 24 15.36 -18.90 -3.70
CA SER A 24 15.02 -19.87 -2.67
C SER A 24 16.16 -20.01 -1.67
N ASN A 25 15.81 -20.03 -0.38
CA ASN A 25 16.77 -20.31 0.69
C ASN A 25 16.26 -21.47 1.53
N TYR A 26 17.06 -22.52 1.66
CA TYR A 26 16.73 -23.69 2.46
C TYR A 26 18.00 -24.31 3.07
N GLU A 27 17.82 -25.18 4.07
CA GLU A 27 18.90 -25.69 4.89
C GLU A 27 19.98 -26.38 4.07
N GLY A 28 21.23 -25.97 4.26
CA GLY A 28 22.41 -26.54 3.61
C GLY A 28 22.68 -26.05 2.19
N HIS A 29 21.92 -25.10 1.68
CA HIS A 29 22.07 -24.58 0.32
C HIS A 29 22.14 -23.06 0.28
N GLN A 30 22.88 -22.54 -0.69
CA GLN A 30 22.86 -21.12 -1.01
C GLN A 30 21.61 -20.79 -1.83
N ALA A 31 21.09 -19.58 -1.62
CA ALA A 31 19.93 -19.12 -2.37
C ALA A 31 20.29 -18.82 -3.83
N GLU A 32 19.65 -19.52 -4.77
CA GLU A 32 19.80 -19.37 -6.21
C GLU A 32 18.48 -19.17 -6.92
N ALA A 33 18.47 -18.42 -8.02
CA ALA A 33 17.25 -18.09 -8.74
C ALA A 33 16.53 -19.31 -9.36
N PRO A 34 17.21 -20.29 -9.98
CA PRO A 34 16.54 -21.43 -10.57
C PRO A 34 15.98 -22.44 -9.56
N VAL A 35 16.36 -22.35 -8.29
CA VAL A 35 15.91 -23.29 -7.25
C VAL A 35 14.52 -22.90 -6.75
N LYS A 36 13.47 -23.50 -7.32
CA LYS A 36 12.07 -23.22 -7.00
C LYS A 36 11.38 -24.33 -6.19
N ALA A 37 11.87 -25.55 -6.24
CA ALA A 37 11.25 -26.67 -5.52
C ALA A 37 11.02 -26.44 -4.02
N PRO A 38 11.95 -25.84 -3.25
CA PRO A 38 11.70 -25.50 -1.85
C PRO A 38 10.59 -24.44 -1.67
N MET A 39 10.38 -23.56 -2.66
CA MET A 39 9.29 -22.60 -2.63
C MET A 39 7.94 -23.30 -2.78
N VAL A 40 7.83 -24.31 -3.67
CA VAL A 40 6.64 -25.17 -3.80
C VAL A 40 6.33 -25.84 -2.47
N ALA A 41 7.30 -26.49 -1.83
CA ALA A 41 7.15 -27.15 -0.54
C ALA A 41 6.70 -26.18 0.56
N ALA A 42 7.18 -24.93 0.52
CA ALA A 42 6.83 -23.89 1.48
C ALA A 42 5.46 -23.21 1.24
N GLN A 43 4.72 -23.58 0.17
CA GLN A 43 3.48 -22.93 -0.26
C GLN A 43 3.66 -21.47 -0.72
N ASN A 44 4.73 -21.24 -1.43
CA ASN A 44 4.87 -20.07 -2.26
C ASN A 44 4.26 -20.42 -3.62
N ASP A 45 3.09 -19.87 -3.95
CA ASP A 45 2.21 -20.44 -4.98
C ASP A 45 2.57 -19.98 -6.39
N ILE A 46 3.10 -18.76 -6.53
CA ILE A 46 3.42 -18.14 -7.81
C ILE A 46 4.80 -17.51 -7.75
N TYR A 47 5.57 -17.65 -8.80
CA TYR A 47 6.83 -16.95 -8.98
C TYR A 47 6.63 -15.72 -9.84
N MET A 48 7.19 -14.59 -9.38
CA MET A 48 7.12 -13.35 -10.12
C MET A 48 8.07 -13.43 -11.32
N VAL A 49 7.51 -13.21 -12.47
CA VAL A 49 8.11 -12.98 -13.79
C VAL A 49 8.98 -14.08 -14.38
N VAL A 50 8.40 -14.67 -15.40
CA VAL A 50 9.10 -15.12 -16.58
C VAL A 50 8.43 -14.50 -17.80
N SER A 51 9.22 -14.01 -18.74
CA SER A 51 8.72 -13.41 -19.98
C SER A 51 8.00 -14.43 -20.88
N ASP A 52 8.36 -15.71 -20.75
CA ASP A 52 7.74 -16.84 -21.42
C ASP A 52 7.75 -18.07 -20.49
N ALA A 53 6.66 -18.32 -19.80
CA ALA A 53 6.53 -19.44 -18.87
C ALA A 53 6.65 -20.82 -19.57
N LYS A 54 6.38 -20.92 -20.89
CA LYS A 54 6.49 -22.17 -21.64
C LYS A 54 7.94 -22.54 -21.95
N ALA A 55 8.79 -21.54 -22.10
CA ALA A 55 10.19 -21.72 -22.42
C ALA A 55 11.06 -22.03 -21.20
N ASN A 56 10.53 -21.89 -19.97
CA ASN A 56 11.28 -22.01 -18.71
C ASN A 56 12.65 -21.29 -18.77
N PRO A 57 12.70 -19.99 -19.06
CA PRO A 57 13.95 -19.28 -19.36
C PRO A 57 14.92 -19.21 -18.16
N GLU A 58 14.44 -19.43 -16.95
CA GLU A 58 15.25 -19.50 -15.74
C GLU A 58 15.77 -20.91 -15.45
N ASN A 59 15.30 -21.91 -16.23
CA ASN A 59 15.63 -23.31 -16.04
C ASN A 59 15.41 -23.77 -14.59
N ASP A 60 14.20 -23.51 -14.04
CA ASP A 60 13.86 -23.90 -12.68
C ASP A 60 13.89 -25.42 -12.47
N ASP A 61 14.07 -25.83 -11.24
CA ASP A 61 14.33 -27.22 -10.84
C ASP A 61 13.05 -28.03 -10.47
N VAL A 62 11.86 -27.45 -10.63
CA VAL A 62 10.60 -28.06 -10.09
C VAL A 62 10.33 -29.44 -10.69
N GLU A 63 10.44 -29.58 -12.03
CA GLU A 63 10.20 -30.85 -12.70
C GLU A 63 11.25 -31.90 -12.34
N GLU A 64 12.53 -31.52 -12.32
CA GLU A 64 13.62 -32.39 -11.91
C GLU A 64 13.43 -32.89 -10.47
N MET A 65 13.14 -31.99 -9.54
CA MET A 65 12.97 -32.32 -8.13
C MET A 65 11.71 -33.16 -7.86
N LEU A 66 10.65 -32.99 -8.67
CA LEU A 66 9.50 -33.86 -8.63
C LEU A 66 9.86 -35.30 -9.05
N HIS A 67 10.56 -35.47 -10.16
CA HIS A 67 11.04 -36.78 -10.61
C HIS A 67 12.02 -37.41 -9.65
N ALA A 68 12.86 -36.63 -9.00
CA ALA A 68 13.78 -37.08 -7.96
C ALA A 68 13.10 -37.39 -6.61
N GLY A 69 11.78 -37.15 -6.49
CA GLY A 69 11.02 -37.37 -5.27
C GLY A 69 11.40 -36.43 -4.11
N LYS A 70 12.00 -35.28 -4.42
CA LYS A 70 12.36 -34.24 -3.43
C LYS A 70 11.22 -33.34 -3.08
N ILE A 71 10.29 -33.16 -3.99
CA ILE A 71 8.96 -32.61 -3.76
C ILE A 71 7.91 -33.61 -4.23
N THR A 72 6.68 -33.42 -3.80
CA THR A 72 5.59 -34.35 -4.09
C THR A 72 4.56 -33.71 -5.01
N LEU A 73 3.85 -34.54 -5.78
CA LEU A 73 2.69 -34.08 -6.55
C LEU A 73 1.64 -33.39 -5.65
N GLY A 74 1.49 -33.87 -4.41
CA GLY A 74 0.56 -33.28 -3.44
C GLY A 74 0.91 -31.86 -3.05
N GLU A 75 2.21 -31.50 -3.03
CA GLU A 75 2.66 -30.12 -2.78
C GLU A 75 2.33 -29.21 -3.94
N LEU A 76 2.52 -29.66 -5.18
CA LEU A 76 2.08 -28.92 -6.39
C LEU A 76 0.57 -28.76 -6.45
N GLN A 77 -0.18 -29.83 -6.16
CA GLN A 77 -1.65 -29.78 -6.10
C GLN A 77 -2.16 -28.82 -5.04
N ARG A 78 -1.49 -28.75 -3.89
CA ARG A 78 -1.80 -27.79 -2.82
C ARG A 78 -1.61 -26.34 -3.29
N ASN A 79 -0.49 -26.02 -3.94
CA ASN A 79 -0.27 -24.68 -4.50
C ASN A 79 -1.33 -24.36 -5.58
N ALA A 80 -1.63 -25.29 -6.45
CA ALA A 80 -2.72 -25.13 -7.43
C ALA A 80 -4.07 -24.88 -6.75
N ALA A 81 -4.37 -25.59 -5.66
CA ALA A 81 -5.60 -25.39 -4.88
C ALA A 81 -5.66 -24.00 -4.23
N ASN A 82 -4.54 -23.47 -3.74
CA ASN A 82 -4.47 -22.11 -3.22
C ASN A 82 -4.80 -21.08 -4.32
N ILE A 83 -4.21 -21.24 -5.51
CA ILE A 83 -4.46 -20.37 -6.66
C ILE A 83 -5.92 -20.46 -7.11
N LEU A 84 -6.46 -21.66 -7.26
CA LEU A 84 -7.87 -21.86 -7.64
C LEU A 84 -8.83 -21.30 -6.59
N GLY A 85 -8.54 -21.50 -5.31
CA GLY A 85 -9.34 -20.98 -4.22
C GLY A 85 -9.41 -19.43 -4.23
N PHE A 86 -8.31 -18.78 -4.58
CA PHE A 86 -8.28 -17.33 -4.77
C PHE A 86 -9.08 -16.91 -6.02
N LEU A 87 -8.85 -17.57 -7.15
CA LEU A 87 -9.56 -17.26 -8.41
C LEU A 87 -11.07 -17.41 -8.26
N LEU A 88 -11.54 -18.44 -7.55
CA LEU A 88 -12.97 -18.65 -7.30
C LEU A 88 -13.64 -17.53 -6.49
N LYS A 89 -12.85 -16.71 -5.78
CA LYS A 89 -13.32 -15.53 -5.06
C LYS A 89 -13.21 -14.26 -5.92
N SER A 90 -12.59 -14.33 -7.10
CA SER A 90 -12.39 -13.16 -7.94
C SER A 90 -13.67 -12.77 -8.67
N PRO A 91 -13.94 -11.47 -8.85
CA PRO A 91 -15.10 -10.99 -9.59
C PRO A 91 -15.18 -11.58 -11.01
N SER A 92 -14.04 -11.71 -11.70
CA SER A 92 -13.99 -12.26 -13.06
C SER A 92 -14.52 -13.70 -13.16
N ILE A 93 -14.22 -14.55 -12.19
CA ILE A 93 -14.78 -15.92 -12.17
C ILE A 93 -16.25 -15.93 -11.79
N LEU A 94 -16.66 -15.03 -10.90
CA LEU A 94 -18.08 -14.92 -10.52
C LEU A 94 -18.95 -14.49 -11.72
N ILE A 95 -18.44 -13.59 -12.58
CA ILE A 95 -19.09 -13.21 -13.84
C ILE A 95 -19.17 -14.39 -14.79
N LEU A 96 -18.03 -15.07 -15.03
CA LEU A 96 -17.98 -16.23 -15.92
C LEU A 96 -18.89 -17.38 -15.48
N ALA A 97 -19.21 -17.45 -14.18
CA ALA A 97 -20.11 -18.44 -13.62
C ALA A 97 -21.57 -17.94 -13.49
N ASP A 98 -21.92 -16.80 -14.10
CA ASP A 98 -23.23 -16.13 -13.97
C ASP A 98 -23.67 -15.92 -12.52
N ARG A 99 -22.73 -15.70 -11.61
CA ARG A 99 -23.00 -15.53 -10.18
C ARG A 99 -23.09 -14.08 -9.72
N ILE A 100 -22.53 -13.16 -10.52
CA ILE A 100 -22.72 -11.72 -10.38
C ILE A 100 -22.91 -11.13 -11.77
N CYS A 101 -23.70 -10.07 -11.89
CA CYS A 101 -23.84 -9.32 -13.13
C CYS A 101 -22.79 -8.20 -13.23
N GLU A 102 -22.66 -7.60 -14.43
CA GLU A 102 -21.73 -6.50 -14.66
C GLU A 102 -22.04 -5.28 -13.77
N GLU A 103 -23.33 -5.01 -13.52
CA GLU A 103 -23.78 -3.90 -12.66
C GLU A 103 -23.36 -4.11 -11.19
N GLU A 104 -23.42 -5.34 -10.68
CA GLU A 104 -22.92 -5.67 -9.33
C GLU A 104 -21.38 -5.54 -9.26
N LEU A 105 -20.68 -5.88 -10.35
CA LEU A 105 -19.24 -5.69 -10.45
C LEU A 105 -18.87 -4.22 -10.46
N GLU A 106 -19.56 -3.40 -11.24
CA GLU A 106 -19.37 -1.94 -11.25
C GLU A 106 -19.60 -1.37 -9.86
N ALA A 107 -20.67 -1.80 -9.17
CA ALA A 107 -20.96 -1.37 -7.79
C ALA A 107 -19.86 -1.82 -6.78
N MET A 108 -19.17 -2.94 -7.03
CA MET A 108 -18.03 -3.36 -6.22
C MET A 108 -16.75 -2.54 -6.54
N ASN A 109 -16.57 -2.18 -7.81
CA ASN A 109 -15.41 -1.39 -8.27
C ASN A 109 -15.56 0.11 -7.91
N THR A 110 -16.79 0.63 -7.86
CA THR A 110 -17.06 2.02 -7.42
C THR A 110 -16.85 2.24 -5.93
N LYS A 111 -16.53 1.20 -5.16
CA LYS A 111 -16.13 1.32 -3.75
C LYS A 111 -14.63 1.51 -3.55
N GLU A 112 -13.84 1.73 -4.56
CA GLU A 112 -12.54 2.34 -4.39
C GLU A 112 -12.76 3.81 -4.00
N GLU A 113 -12.57 4.08 -2.72
CA GLU A 113 -12.82 5.36 -2.03
C GLU A 113 -11.88 6.49 -2.49
N ASP A 114 -11.29 6.39 -3.66
CA ASP A 114 -10.33 7.35 -4.20
C ASP A 114 -10.85 8.22 -5.34
N ASP A 115 -12.13 8.11 -5.71
CA ASP A 115 -12.77 9.10 -6.60
C ASP A 115 -13.06 10.39 -5.80
N VAL A 116 -12.00 11.15 -5.60
CA VAL A 116 -12.15 12.57 -5.31
C VAL A 116 -12.78 13.18 -6.57
N ASP A 117 -14.03 13.59 -6.47
CA ASP A 117 -14.70 14.33 -7.53
C ASP A 117 -13.80 15.51 -7.93
N ALA A 118 -13.20 15.43 -9.12
CA ALA A 118 -12.27 16.45 -9.61
C ALA A 118 -12.89 17.85 -9.67
N GLY A 119 -14.25 17.93 -9.60
CA GLY A 119 -14.98 19.18 -9.50
C GLY A 119 -14.99 19.81 -8.09
N SER A 120 -14.61 19.07 -7.05
CA SER A 120 -14.60 19.54 -5.65
C SER A 120 -13.19 19.73 -5.07
N LEU A 121 -12.12 19.49 -5.85
CA LEU A 121 -10.75 19.66 -5.40
C LEU A 121 -10.46 21.13 -5.05
N VAL A 122 -10.11 21.33 -3.78
CA VAL A 122 -9.61 22.62 -3.32
C VAL A 122 -8.18 22.79 -3.81
N SER A 123 -7.93 23.89 -4.53
CA SER A 123 -6.59 24.28 -4.98
C SER A 123 -6.05 25.42 -4.13
N ILE A 124 -4.82 25.29 -3.65
CA ILE A 124 -4.13 26.30 -2.85
C ILE A 124 -2.84 26.69 -3.57
N GLU A 125 -2.68 28.00 -3.79
CA GLU A 125 -1.44 28.56 -4.32
C GLU A 125 -0.49 28.93 -3.18
N SER A 126 0.82 28.76 -3.40
CA SER A 126 1.82 29.25 -2.48
C SER A 126 1.84 30.79 -2.44
N ASP A 127 2.17 31.35 -1.30
CA ASP A 127 2.44 32.80 -1.18
C ASP A 127 3.58 33.22 -2.14
N SER A 128 3.37 34.24 -2.95
CA SER A 128 4.28 34.63 -4.02
C SER A 128 5.67 35.08 -3.53
N VAL A 129 5.80 35.51 -2.29
CA VAL A 129 7.05 36.02 -1.71
C VAL A 129 7.75 34.95 -0.88
N THR A 130 7.02 34.36 0.04
CA THR A 130 7.55 33.38 1.01
C THR A 130 7.54 31.95 0.47
N GLN A 131 6.76 31.69 -0.57
CA GLN A 131 6.49 30.36 -1.14
C GLN A 131 5.89 29.37 -0.13
N LYS A 132 5.31 29.88 0.95
CA LYS A 132 4.60 29.05 1.93
C LYS A 132 3.25 28.62 1.39
N ILE A 133 2.85 27.40 1.71
CA ILE A 133 1.52 26.89 1.44
C ILE A 133 0.83 26.68 2.78
N VAL A 134 -0.36 27.23 2.95
CA VAL A 134 -1.15 27.10 4.18
C VAL A 134 -2.45 26.38 3.87
N ILE A 135 -2.60 25.19 4.41
CA ILE A 135 -3.83 24.40 4.31
C ILE A 135 -4.61 24.61 5.60
N ASP A 136 -5.75 25.29 5.50
CA ASP A 136 -6.66 25.52 6.62
C ASP A 136 -7.29 24.20 7.06
N GLY A 137 -7.36 23.97 8.37
CA GLY A 137 -7.99 22.78 8.93
C GLY A 137 -9.48 22.66 8.62
N ALA A 138 -10.15 23.75 8.29
CA ALA A 138 -11.55 23.72 7.82
C ALA A 138 -11.75 22.96 6.49
N LEU A 139 -10.67 22.73 5.75
CA LEU A 139 -10.65 21.94 4.51
C LEU A 139 -10.37 20.45 4.76
N LEU A 140 -10.12 20.08 6.00
CA LEU A 140 -9.70 18.72 6.39
C LEU A 140 -10.77 18.09 7.28
N HIS A 141 -11.04 16.81 7.03
CA HIS A 141 -12.13 16.06 7.70
C HIS A 141 -11.57 14.75 8.30
N PRO A 142 -10.66 14.85 9.30
CA PRO A 142 -10.01 13.67 9.86
C PRO A 142 -11.03 12.67 10.42
N ALA A 143 -11.11 11.51 9.80
CA ALA A 143 -11.89 10.36 10.26
C ALA A 143 -11.16 9.08 9.87
N LYS A 144 -11.20 8.07 10.71
CA LYS A 144 -10.53 6.79 10.46
C LYS A 144 -10.95 6.18 9.13
N GLY A 145 -9.96 5.83 8.30
CA GLY A 145 -10.19 5.23 6.98
C GLY A 145 -10.60 6.23 5.90
N LYS A 146 -10.60 7.54 6.18
CA LYS A 146 -10.89 8.60 5.22
C LYS A 146 -9.62 9.34 4.79
N ALA A 147 -9.72 10.05 3.68
CA ALA A 147 -8.64 10.89 3.18
C ALA A 147 -9.20 12.21 2.64
N ASP A 148 -8.39 13.27 2.81
CA ASP A 148 -8.59 14.54 2.13
C ASP A 148 -7.49 14.73 1.10
N VAL A 149 -7.84 15.31 -0.06
CA VAL A 149 -6.90 15.62 -1.14
C VAL A 149 -6.94 17.11 -1.42
N ILE A 150 -5.77 17.74 -1.39
CA ILE A 150 -5.58 19.15 -1.66
C ILE A 150 -4.64 19.31 -2.86
N ALA A 151 -5.09 20.04 -3.88
CA ALA A 151 -4.23 20.47 -4.96
C ALA A 151 -3.40 21.65 -4.48
N VAL A 152 -2.10 21.65 -4.75
CA VAL A 152 -1.21 22.74 -4.39
C VAL A 152 -0.40 23.18 -5.59
N THR A 153 -0.23 24.49 -5.73
CA THR A 153 0.62 25.11 -6.77
C THR A 153 1.73 25.90 -6.10
N ASN A 154 2.98 25.64 -6.47
CA ASN A 154 4.16 26.30 -5.92
C ASN A 154 5.24 26.50 -6.97
N GLU A 155 6.07 27.53 -6.79
CA GLU A 155 7.22 27.80 -7.68
C GLU A 155 8.54 27.26 -7.13
N PHE A 156 8.60 26.99 -5.81
CA PHE A 156 9.80 26.45 -5.17
C PHE A 156 9.82 24.92 -5.32
N MET A 157 10.91 24.39 -5.85
CA MET A 157 11.15 22.96 -5.97
C MET A 157 12.08 22.48 -4.86
N GLY A 158 11.83 21.31 -4.29
CA GLY A 158 12.70 20.70 -3.28
C GLY A 158 11.99 20.39 -1.97
N ASP A 159 12.74 20.56 -0.88
CA ASP A 159 12.28 20.18 0.44
C ASP A 159 11.47 21.29 1.11
N PHE A 160 10.36 20.87 1.71
CA PHE A 160 9.53 21.70 2.56
C PHE A 160 9.50 21.13 3.96
N THR A 161 9.53 22.00 4.97
CA THR A 161 9.12 21.63 6.32
C THR A 161 7.61 21.70 6.41
N MET A 162 6.95 20.55 6.50
CA MET A 162 5.51 20.42 6.70
C MET A 162 5.23 20.41 8.19
N LYS A 163 4.54 21.45 8.68
CA LYS A 163 4.13 21.62 10.06
C LYS A 163 2.65 21.36 10.22
N PHE A 164 2.29 20.47 11.12
CA PHE A 164 0.93 20.18 11.52
C PHE A 164 0.64 20.86 12.86
N THR A 165 -0.39 21.67 12.95
CA THR A 165 -0.97 22.12 14.22
C THR A 165 -2.21 21.29 14.49
N LEU A 166 -2.15 20.40 15.46
CA LEU A 166 -3.18 19.39 15.67
C LEU A 166 -3.47 19.15 17.16
N LYS A 167 -4.62 18.51 17.42
CA LYS A 167 -5.13 18.22 18.76
C LYS A 167 -5.90 16.89 18.76
N SER A 168 -5.86 16.19 19.88
CA SER A 168 -6.70 15.04 20.17
C SER A 168 -7.08 15.01 21.65
N ASP A 169 -8.30 14.64 21.95
CA ASP A 169 -8.73 14.47 23.35
C ASP A 169 -8.22 13.17 24.00
N LEU A 170 -7.58 12.30 23.22
CA LEU A 170 -7.00 11.05 23.69
C LEU A 170 -5.72 11.28 24.50
N GLY A 171 -5.45 10.37 25.43
CA GLY A 171 -4.23 10.38 26.25
C GLY A 171 -2.96 10.04 25.47
N GLU A 172 -1.79 10.34 26.02
CA GLU A 172 -0.46 10.25 25.39
C GLU A 172 -0.09 8.86 24.84
N LEU A 173 -0.75 7.80 25.29
CA LEU A 173 -0.51 6.43 24.76
C LEU A 173 -1.23 6.15 23.45
N ALA A 174 -2.21 6.97 23.08
CA ALA A 174 -2.89 6.82 21.80
C ALA A 174 -1.96 7.23 20.66
N GLN A 175 -2.02 6.49 19.56
CA GLN A 175 -1.30 6.80 18.32
C GLN A 175 -2.30 7.14 17.22
N LEU A 176 -2.11 8.28 16.60
CA LEU A 176 -3.00 8.86 15.59
C LEU A 176 -2.19 9.02 14.30
N PRO A 177 -2.06 7.96 13.49
CA PRO A 177 -1.26 8.04 12.28
C PRO A 177 -1.99 8.82 11.18
N VAL A 178 -1.25 9.75 10.55
CA VAL A 178 -1.64 10.44 9.33
C VAL A 178 -0.63 10.11 8.25
N SER A 179 -1.06 9.38 7.22
CA SER A 179 -0.22 9.06 6.07
C SER A 179 -0.32 10.17 5.02
N VAL A 180 0.82 10.63 4.56
CA VAL A 180 0.94 11.71 3.57
C VAL A 180 1.41 11.11 2.25
N PHE A 181 0.63 11.37 1.20
CA PHE A 181 0.97 11.01 -0.17
C PHE A 181 1.16 12.28 -0.98
N LEU A 182 2.11 12.27 -1.88
CA LEU A 182 2.31 13.31 -2.89
C LEU A 182 2.17 12.65 -4.27
N ASP A 183 1.23 13.14 -5.08
CA ASP A 183 0.94 12.60 -6.42
C ASP A 183 0.73 11.07 -6.39
N ASN A 184 -0.08 10.60 -5.43
CA ASN A 184 -0.38 9.20 -5.12
C ASN A 184 0.81 8.35 -4.62
N ILE A 185 1.99 8.94 -4.43
CA ILE A 185 3.16 8.24 -3.89
C ILE A 185 3.22 8.48 -2.37
N HIS A 186 3.17 7.40 -1.57
CA HIS A 186 3.37 7.50 -0.12
C HIS A 186 4.74 8.10 0.19
N LYS A 187 4.75 9.19 0.96
CA LYS A 187 5.98 9.87 1.36
C LYS A 187 6.35 9.60 2.82
N MET A 188 5.36 9.62 3.70
CA MET A 188 5.59 9.43 5.13
C MET A 188 4.30 9.09 5.87
N THR A 189 4.44 8.56 7.07
CA THR A 189 3.36 8.51 8.06
C THR A 189 3.79 9.31 9.28
N VAL A 190 3.02 10.34 9.60
CA VAL A 190 3.19 11.13 10.83
C VAL A 190 2.38 10.46 11.90
N SER A 191 3.04 9.81 12.88
CA SER A 191 2.35 9.25 14.04
C SER A 191 2.34 10.29 15.14
N VAL A 192 1.17 10.78 15.47
CA VAL A 192 0.95 11.75 16.52
C VAL A 192 0.49 11.02 17.78
N GLN A 193 1.01 11.40 18.93
CA GLN A 193 0.49 10.92 20.22
C GLN A 193 -0.78 11.68 20.59
N GLY A 194 -1.64 11.08 21.41
CA GLY A 194 -2.76 11.78 21.99
C GLY A 194 -2.30 12.99 22.82
N THR A 195 -3.01 14.12 22.71
CA THR A 195 -2.54 15.40 23.23
C THR A 195 -3.29 15.88 24.48
N ASN A 196 -4.18 15.06 25.04
CA ASN A 196 -5.03 15.45 26.18
C ASN A 196 -5.78 16.77 25.95
N GLY A 197 -6.31 17.00 24.76
CA GLY A 197 -7.05 18.20 24.40
C GLY A 197 -6.20 19.45 24.12
N LYS A 198 -4.87 19.33 24.08
CA LYS A 198 -3.97 20.48 23.84
C LYS A 198 -3.56 20.52 22.37
N TRP A 199 -3.45 21.73 21.82
CA TRP A 199 -2.84 21.95 20.52
C TRP A 199 -1.33 21.72 20.60
N VAL A 200 -0.80 20.91 19.67
CA VAL A 200 0.63 20.62 19.54
C VAL A 200 1.06 20.81 18.10
N GLU A 201 2.36 21.07 17.91
CA GLU A 201 2.97 21.15 16.59
C GLU A 201 3.83 19.90 16.34
N GLU A 202 3.62 19.28 15.18
CA GLU A 202 4.47 18.22 14.65
C GLU A 202 5.06 18.66 13.31
N SER A 203 6.32 18.33 13.05
CA SER A 203 7.00 18.74 11.83
C SER A 203 7.69 17.56 11.15
N ARG A 204 7.63 17.54 9.83
CA ARG A 204 8.33 16.54 8.99
C ARG A 204 8.84 17.22 7.73
N ILE A 205 9.84 16.62 7.11
CA ILE A 205 10.34 17.07 5.81
C ILE A 205 9.57 16.36 4.71
N LEU A 206 9.01 17.12 3.78
CA LEU A 206 8.39 16.63 2.57
C LEU A 206 9.19 17.13 1.36
N ASN A 207 9.74 16.23 0.58
CA ASN A 207 10.32 16.57 -0.72
C ASN A 207 9.20 16.62 -1.76
N MET A 208 8.97 17.82 -2.29
CA MET A 208 7.95 18.04 -3.33
C MET A 208 8.47 17.65 -4.74
N GLY A 209 9.79 17.40 -4.88
CA GLY A 209 10.36 17.00 -6.16
C GLY A 209 10.39 18.13 -7.19
N PHE A 210 10.17 17.76 -8.45
CA PHE A 210 10.12 18.67 -9.57
C PHE A 210 8.67 18.83 -10.06
N GLY A 211 8.25 20.03 -10.28
CA GLY A 211 6.90 20.37 -10.72
C GLY A 211 6.34 21.56 -9.95
N HIS A 212 5.28 22.15 -10.48
CA HIS A 212 4.62 23.30 -9.87
C HIS A 212 3.25 22.93 -9.30
N ASN A 213 2.66 21.85 -9.78
CA ASN A 213 1.34 21.42 -9.39
C ASN A 213 1.43 20.02 -8.80
N HIS A 214 0.94 19.85 -7.58
CA HIS A 214 0.95 18.60 -6.86
C HIS A 214 -0.39 18.33 -6.19
N TYR A 215 -0.66 17.08 -5.92
CA TYR A 215 -1.78 16.63 -5.08
C TYR A 215 -1.22 16.06 -3.78
N ILE A 216 -1.61 16.65 -2.65
CA ILE A 216 -1.26 16.14 -1.34
C ILE A 216 -2.48 15.44 -0.76
N LYS A 217 -2.38 14.14 -0.50
CA LYS A 217 -3.42 13.33 0.14
C LYS A 217 -3.02 13.04 1.58
N PHE A 218 -3.93 13.31 2.51
CA PHE A 218 -3.83 13.00 3.92
C PHE A 218 -4.78 11.86 4.25
N TYR A 219 -4.26 10.68 4.55
CA TYR A 219 -5.08 9.53 4.97
C TYR A 219 -5.01 9.37 6.48
N TYR A 220 -6.17 9.24 7.12
CA TYR A 220 -6.30 9.20 8.57
C TYR A 220 -6.48 7.77 9.07
N GLY A 221 -5.55 7.29 9.88
CA GLY A 221 -5.60 5.95 10.46
C GLY A 221 -6.39 5.84 11.76
N ALA A 222 -6.84 6.96 12.33
CA ALA A 222 -7.57 7.01 13.58
C ALA A 222 -8.62 8.14 13.60
N ASP A 223 -9.61 7.97 14.47
CA ASP A 223 -10.57 9.04 14.83
C ASP A 223 -10.03 9.94 15.92
N ASN A 224 -10.78 10.98 16.29
CA ASN A 224 -10.47 11.93 17.37
C ASN A 224 -9.20 12.75 17.12
N LEU A 225 -8.93 13.08 15.89
CA LEU A 225 -7.89 14.02 15.49
C LEU A 225 -8.54 15.30 14.98
N GLU A 226 -8.11 16.44 15.50
CA GLU A 226 -8.44 17.76 14.96
C GLU A 226 -7.18 18.39 14.39
N ILE A 227 -7.25 18.95 13.19
CA ILE A 227 -6.14 19.66 12.56
C ILE A 227 -6.59 21.13 12.41
N LYS A 228 -5.82 22.05 12.97
CA LYS A 228 -6.07 23.48 12.84
C LYS A 228 -5.57 24.01 11.51
N GLU A 229 -4.35 23.61 11.15
CA GLU A 229 -3.70 23.99 9.90
C GLU A 229 -2.53 23.06 9.61
N ILE A 230 -2.16 22.99 8.34
CA ILE A 230 -0.91 22.37 7.88
C ILE A 230 -0.16 23.43 7.07
N VAL A 231 1.08 23.75 7.47
CA VAL A 231 1.89 24.77 6.80
C VAL A 231 3.13 24.13 6.18
N LEU A 232 3.32 24.30 4.88
CA LEU A 232 4.53 23.89 4.17
C LEU A 232 5.42 25.11 4.00
N ILE A 233 6.63 25.03 4.53
CA ILE A 233 7.65 26.08 4.53
C ILE A 233 8.83 25.61 3.71
N PRO A 234 9.21 26.29 2.60
CA PRO A 234 10.35 25.87 1.79
C PRO A 234 11.66 25.95 2.59
N ASN A 235 12.47 24.91 2.47
CA ASN A 235 13.81 24.86 3.07
C ASN A 235 14.79 25.47 2.05
N ARG A 236 15.05 26.76 2.18
CA ARG A 236 15.95 27.52 1.30
C ARG A 236 17.40 27.36 1.73
#